data_736114cde07207d5df5443e25d86c93c
#
_entry.id   736114cde07207d5df5443e25d86c93c
#
_cell.length_a   1.000
_cell.length_b   1.000
_cell.length_c   1.000
_cell.angle_alpha   90.00
_cell.angle_beta   90.00
_cell.angle_gamma   90.00
#
_symmetry.space_group_name_H-M   'P 1'
#
loop_
_entity.id
_entity.type
_entity.pdbx_description
1 polymer ?
#
loop_
_entity_poly.entity_id
_entity_poly.type
_entity_poly.pdbx_seq_one_letter_code
_entity_poly.pdbx_strand_id
1 'polypeptide(L)'
;MELIDGKKIAAEIKQELADEVIRMKAEGKKTPHLVAVLVGNDGASETYVASKVKACREVGFKSTELRYGSDITEEQLLEVVEKLNKDADVDGYIMQLPLPAHISEEKILMAIDPDKDVDGFHPCNVGKMVTGLPTYLPATPAGIVELLRRYRIETRGKHCVVIGRSNIVGTPMAVLMSRKDEYADCTVTMCHSRTRNIKDFTLQADILVVALGKPHFVTADMVKEGAVVIDVGIHRIPSEQTKSGFRLVGDVDYETVAPKCSYITPVPGGVGPMTIVSLLQNTLKACKGL
;
A
#
# COMPACT_ATOMS: atom_id res chain seq x y z
N MET A 1 22.86 4.25 10.46
CA MET A 1 21.52 3.79 10.06
C MET A 1 20.48 4.78 10.57
N GLU A 2 19.61 5.23 9.69
CA GLU A 2 18.44 6.05 10.04
C GLU A 2 17.15 5.24 9.87
N LEU A 3 16.24 5.36 10.84
CA LEU A 3 14.96 4.65 10.81
C LEU A 3 13.96 5.41 9.94
N ILE A 4 13.37 4.76 8.95
CA ILE A 4 12.25 5.31 8.18
C ILE A 4 10.96 5.07 8.97
N ASP A 5 10.59 6.03 9.81
CA ASP A 5 9.38 5.96 10.64
C ASP A 5 8.13 6.31 9.84
N GLY A 6 7.51 5.29 9.25
CA GLY A 6 6.28 5.46 8.48
C GLY A 6 5.08 5.85 9.34
N LYS A 7 5.07 5.50 10.62
CA LYS A 7 4.02 5.92 11.55
C LYS A 7 4.04 7.43 11.78
N LYS A 8 5.24 8.01 11.93
CA LYS A 8 5.42 9.47 12.05
C LYS A 8 4.96 10.17 10.78
N ILE A 9 5.45 9.73 9.61
CA ILE A 9 5.07 10.34 8.33
C ILE A 9 3.55 10.20 8.06
N ALA A 10 2.97 9.05 8.36
CA ALA A 10 1.52 8.86 8.23
C ALA A 10 0.71 9.82 9.13
N ALA A 11 1.21 10.13 10.33
CA ALA A 11 0.56 11.10 11.21
C ALA A 11 0.64 12.53 10.62
N GLU A 12 1.78 12.92 10.06
CA GLU A 12 1.95 14.21 9.38
C GLU A 12 0.98 14.33 8.19
N ILE A 13 0.91 13.30 7.32
CA ILE A 13 0.00 13.28 6.16
C ILE A 13 -1.46 13.33 6.60
N LYS A 14 -1.84 12.63 7.66
CA LYS A 14 -3.21 12.72 8.21
C LYS A 14 -3.56 14.13 8.65
N GLN A 15 -2.62 14.85 9.26
CA GLN A 15 -2.84 16.24 9.64
C GLN A 15 -3.02 17.13 8.40
N GLU A 16 -2.17 16.98 7.39
CA GLU A 16 -2.29 17.69 6.10
C GLU A 16 -3.67 17.43 5.44
N LEU A 17 -4.13 16.18 5.44
CA LEU A 17 -5.44 15.80 4.92
C LEU A 17 -6.58 16.41 5.74
N ALA A 18 -6.49 16.40 7.07
CA ALA A 18 -7.50 16.98 7.96
C ALA A 18 -7.64 18.49 7.73
N ASP A 19 -6.51 19.20 7.61
CA ASP A 19 -6.48 20.63 7.34
C ASP A 19 -7.12 20.97 5.98
N GLU A 20 -6.85 20.12 4.97
CA GLU A 20 -7.47 20.26 3.66
C GLU A 20 -8.99 20.05 3.70
N VAL A 21 -9.47 19.03 4.44
CA VAL A 21 -10.91 18.77 4.62
C VAL A 21 -11.60 19.92 5.34
N ILE A 22 -10.95 20.50 6.36
CA ILE A 22 -11.50 21.67 7.04
C ILE A 22 -11.66 22.84 6.07
N ARG A 23 -10.64 23.08 5.21
CA ARG A 23 -10.69 24.14 4.18
C ARG A 23 -11.80 23.85 3.16
N MET A 24 -11.92 22.62 2.65
CA MET A 24 -12.97 22.23 1.73
C MET A 24 -14.37 22.48 2.30
N LYS A 25 -14.58 22.12 3.57
CA LYS A 25 -15.86 22.36 4.27
C LYS A 25 -16.18 23.84 4.43
N ALA A 26 -15.18 24.65 4.77
CA ALA A 26 -15.35 26.10 4.88
C ALA A 26 -15.71 26.76 3.53
N GLU A 27 -15.24 26.17 2.42
CA GLU A 27 -15.57 26.59 1.05
C GLU A 27 -16.90 25.99 0.54
N GLY A 28 -17.66 25.25 1.36
CA GLY A 28 -18.90 24.58 0.97
C GLY A 28 -18.72 23.42 -0.01
N LYS A 29 -17.51 22.88 -0.14
CA LYS A 29 -17.21 21.73 -1.00
C LYS A 29 -17.62 20.42 -0.34
N LYS A 30 -17.82 19.40 -1.17
CA LYS A 30 -18.12 18.02 -0.72
C LYS A 30 -17.04 17.50 0.23
N THR A 31 -17.46 16.76 1.25
CA THR A 31 -16.56 16.00 2.12
C THR A 31 -16.23 14.67 1.44
N PRO A 32 -14.94 14.28 1.32
CA PRO A 32 -14.58 13.00 0.72
C PRO A 32 -15.26 11.82 1.40
N HIS A 33 -15.74 10.86 0.61
CA HIS A 33 -16.45 9.67 1.08
C HIS A 33 -15.81 8.40 0.58
N LEU A 34 -15.27 7.61 1.50
CA LEU A 34 -14.70 6.28 1.25
C LEU A 34 -15.67 5.20 1.73
N VAL A 35 -15.96 4.23 0.87
CA VAL A 35 -16.69 3.01 1.24
C VAL A 35 -15.73 1.83 1.30
N ALA A 36 -15.80 1.05 2.36
CA ALA A 36 -15.08 -0.21 2.50
C ALA A 36 -16.06 -1.38 2.48
N VAL A 37 -15.86 -2.30 1.52
CA VAL A 37 -16.67 -3.52 1.40
C VAL A 37 -15.88 -4.69 1.96
N LEU A 38 -16.43 -5.38 2.94
CA LEU A 38 -15.86 -6.55 3.59
C LEU A 38 -16.78 -7.76 3.36
N VAL A 39 -16.23 -8.85 2.86
CA VAL A 39 -16.94 -10.11 2.64
C VAL A 39 -16.33 -11.20 3.50
N GLY A 40 -17.16 -11.87 4.29
CA GLY A 40 -16.72 -12.91 5.23
C GLY A 40 -16.18 -12.35 6.55
N ASN A 41 -15.51 -13.22 7.33
CA ASN A 41 -15.12 -12.95 8.72
C ASN A 41 -13.60 -13.17 8.94
N ASP A 42 -12.76 -12.83 7.96
CA ASP A 42 -11.32 -12.92 8.15
C ASP A 42 -10.83 -11.83 9.11
N GLY A 43 -10.27 -12.22 10.25
CA GLY A 43 -9.89 -11.30 11.32
C GLY A 43 -8.77 -10.33 10.93
N ALA A 44 -7.92 -10.67 9.95
CA ALA A 44 -6.93 -9.75 9.42
C ALA A 44 -7.61 -8.65 8.60
N SER A 45 -8.52 -9.03 7.70
CA SER A 45 -9.33 -8.12 6.89
C SER A 45 -10.18 -7.19 7.74
N GLU A 46 -10.82 -7.70 8.80
CA GLU A 46 -11.57 -6.90 9.77
C GLU A 46 -10.71 -5.82 10.43
N THR A 47 -9.52 -6.20 10.88
CA THR A 47 -8.56 -5.27 11.51
C THR A 47 -8.11 -4.19 10.53
N TYR A 48 -7.86 -4.54 9.26
CA TYR A 48 -7.48 -3.59 8.22
C TYR A 48 -8.60 -2.61 7.90
N VAL A 49 -9.83 -3.09 7.70
CA VAL A 49 -11.01 -2.24 7.45
C VAL A 49 -11.25 -1.30 8.63
N ALA A 50 -11.23 -1.81 9.87
CA ALA A 50 -11.38 -0.97 11.05
C ALA A 50 -10.32 0.14 11.14
N SER A 51 -9.08 -0.15 10.75
CA SER A 51 -8.00 0.84 10.71
C SER A 51 -8.23 1.90 9.63
N LYS A 52 -8.74 1.53 8.44
CA LYS A 52 -9.09 2.45 7.36
C LYS A 52 -10.25 3.36 7.77
N VAL A 53 -11.33 2.80 8.35
CA VAL A 53 -12.48 3.56 8.86
C VAL A 53 -12.07 4.54 9.96
N LYS A 54 -11.23 4.11 10.89
CA LYS A 54 -10.68 4.98 11.93
C LYS A 54 -9.90 6.13 11.31
N ALA A 55 -9.02 5.86 10.35
CA ALA A 55 -8.22 6.88 9.68
C ALA A 55 -9.10 7.89 8.91
N CYS A 56 -10.18 7.45 8.24
CA CYS A 56 -11.15 8.34 7.62
C CYS A 56 -11.75 9.32 8.65
N ARG A 57 -12.15 8.83 9.81
CA ARG A 57 -12.72 9.67 10.87
C ARG A 57 -11.70 10.69 11.41
N GLU A 58 -10.44 10.26 11.59
CA GLU A 58 -9.35 11.12 12.06
C GLU A 58 -9.10 12.31 11.13
N VAL A 59 -9.23 12.12 9.81
CA VAL A 59 -9.04 13.20 8.82
C VAL A 59 -10.34 13.91 8.42
N GLY A 60 -11.48 13.55 9.04
CA GLY A 60 -12.77 14.20 8.81
C GLY A 60 -13.49 13.78 7.53
N PHE A 61 -13.10 12.66 6.91
CA PHE A 61 -13.80 12.04 5.79
C PHE A 61 -15.11 11.38 6.24
N LYS A 62 -16.07 11.30 5.35
CA LYS A 62 -17.20 10.37 5.45
C LYS A 62 -16.70 8.95 5.17
N SER A 63 -17.15 7.99 5.96
CA SER A 63 -16.77 6.59 5.79
C SER A 63 -17.97 5.68 6.01
N THR A 64 -18.20 4.77 5.07
CA THR A 64 -19.22 3.73 5.17
C THR A 64 -18.57 2.36 5.09
N GLU A 65 -18.98 1.46 5.95
CA GLU A 65 -18.55 0.08 5.95
C GLU A 65 -19.74 -0.80 5.56
N LEU A 66 -19.59 -1.57 4.49
CA LEU A 66 -20.56 -2.57 4.05
C LEU A 66 -20.00 -3.96 4.35
N ARG A 67 -20.75 -4.73 5.14
CA ARG A 67 -20.38 -6.09 5.52
C ARG A 67 -21.33 -7.09 4.93
N TYR A 68 -20.79 -8.12 4.33
CA TYR A 68 -21.53 -9.24 3.75
C TYR A 68 -21.02 -10.57 4.30
N GLY A 69 -21.92 -11.54 4.45
CA GLY A 69 -21.54 -12.90 4.83
C GLY A 69 -20.70 -13.58 3.76
N SER A 70 -19.98 -14.63 4.15
CA SER A 70 -19.18 -15.43 3.21
C SER A 70 -20.03 -16.23 2.20
N ASP A 71 -21.34 -16.22 2.36
CA ASP A 71 -22.34 -16.88 1.52
C ASP A 71 -22.91 -15.96 0.42
N ILE A 72 -22.54 -14.68 0.37
CA ILE A 72 -22.92 -13.79 -0.72
C ILE A 72 -22.47 -14.36 -2.06
N THR A 73 -23.33 -14.32 -3.09
CA THR A 73 -22.97 -14.80 -4.43
C THR A 73 -22.16 -13.74 -5.20
N GLU A 74 -21.42 -14.17 -6.24
CA GLU A 74 -20.69 -13.25 -7.13
C GLU A 74 -21.63 -12.23 -7.78
N GLU A 75 -22.83 -12.68 -8.21
CA GLU A 75 -23.84 -11.82 -8.82
C GLU A 75 -24.34 -10.73 -7.84
N GLN A 76 -24.64 -11.11 -6.60
CA GLN A 76 -25.05 -10.16 -5.57
C GLN A 76 -23.95 -9.15 -5.27
N LEU A 77 -22.69 -9.58 -5.24
CA LEU A 77 -21.56 -8.66 -5.00
C LEU A 77 -21.35 -7.72 -6.20
N LEU A 78 -21.55 -8.20 -7.44
CA LEU A 78 -21.54 -7.34 -8.64
C LEU A 78 -22.66 -6.29 -8.61
N GLU A 79 -23.86 -6.62 -8.10
CA GLU A 79 -24.92 -5.63 -7.89
C GLU A 79 -24.53 -4.54 -6.88
N VAL A 80 -23.78 -4.92 -5.83
CA VAL A 80 -23.22 -3.95 -4.87
C VAL A 80 -22.23 -3.01 -5.56
N VAL A 81 -21.33 -3.57 -6.38
CA VAL A 81 -20.36 -2.79 -7.17
C VAL A 81 -21.09 -1.81 -8.09
N GLU A 82 -22.11 -2.27 -8.81
CA GLU A 82 -22.90 -1.41 -9.70
C GLU A 82 -23.58 -0.26 -8.96
N LYS A 83 -24.15 -0.51 -7.78
CA LYS A 83 -24.74 0.54 -6.92
C LYS A 83 -23.70 1.56 -6.48
N LEU A 84 -22.52 1.11 -6.04
CA LEU A 84 -21.44 2.00 -5.62
C LEU A 84 -20.88 2.82 -6.79
N ASN A 85 -20.77 2.24 -7.98
CA ASN A 85 -20.37 2.95 -9.20
C ASN A 85 -21.32 4.11 -9.52
N LYS A 86 -22.63 3.93 -9.33
CA LYS A 86 -23.68 4.93 -9.63
C LYS A 86 -23.91 5.95 -8.51
N ASP A 87 -23.42 5.71 -7.31
CA ASP A 87 -23.63 6.58 -6.17
C ASP A 87 -22.72 7.81 -6.23
N ALA A 88 -23.29 8.97 -6.55
CA ALA A 88 -22.56 10.24 -6.65
C ALA A 88 -22.02 10.73 -5.29
N ASP A 89 -22.53 10.23 -4.15
CA ASP A 89 -22.00 10.57 -2.83
C ASP A 89 -20.70 9.79 -2.51
N VAL A 90 -20.45 8.66 -3.17
CA VAL A 90 -19.25 7.84 -3.00
C VAL A 90 -18.15 8.32 -3.94
N ASP A 91 -17.03 8.80 -3.40
CA ASP A 91 -15.87 9.23 -4.19
C ASP A 91 -14.96 8.07 -4.56
N GLY A 92 -14.85 7.11 -3.68
CA GLY A 92 -14.10 5.88 -3.94
C GLY A 92 -14.49 4.77 -2.99
N TYR A 93 -14.22 3.56 -3.39
CA TYR A 93 -14.43 2.41 -2.53
C TYR A 93 -13.36 1.34 -2.73
N ILE A 94 -13.24 0.51 -1.73
CA ILE A 94 -12.34 -0.63 -1.72
C ILE A 94 -13.11 -1.92 -1.54
N MET A 95 -12.68 -2.94 -2.26
CA MET A 95 -13.08 -4.31 -2.01
C MET A 95 -11.98 -4.98 -1.20
N GLN A 96 -12.22 -5.21 0.09
CA GLN A 96 -11.18 -5.79 0.96
C GLN A 96 -10.89 -7.24 0.55
N LEU A 97 -9.67 -7.48 0.10
CA LEU A 97 -9.18 -8.81 -0.27
C LEU A 97 -8.59 -9.55 0.95
N PRO A 98 -8.60 -10.90 0.95
CA PRO A 98 -9.12 -11.78 -0.10
C PRO A 98 -10.65 -11.92 -0.06
N LEU A 99 -11.25 -12.25 -1.21
CA LEU A 99 -12.65 -12.65 -1.30
C LEU A 99 -12.82 -14.17 -1.08
N PRO A 100 -14.03 -14.66 -0.73
CA PRO A 100 -14.31 -16.09 -0.69
C PRO A 100 -14.00 -16.79 -2.02
N ALA A 101 -13.51 -18.02 -1.97
CA ALA A 101 -12.98 -18.75 -3.13
C ALA A 101 -13.98 -18.96 -4.30
N HIS A 102 -15.29 -18.85 -4.05
CA HIS A 102 -16.33 -18.97 -5.07
C HIS A 102 -16.60 -17.65 -5.82
N ILE A 103 -15.96 -16.54 -5.42
CA ILE A 103 -16.08 -15.23 -6.05
C ILE A 103 -14.77 -14.91 -6.77
N SER A 104 -14.86 -14.55 -8.04
CA SER A 104 -13.70 -14.14 -8.83
C SER A 104 -13.27 -12.71 -8.46
N GLU A 105 -12.13 -12.57 -7.78
CA GLU A 105 -11.54 -11.26 -7.48
C GLU A 105 -11.32 -10.44 -8.76
N GLU A 106 -10.89 -11.08 -9.85
CA GLU A 106 -10.68 -10.42 -11.14
C GLU A 106 -11.96 -9.80 -11.69
N LYS A 107 -13.07 -10.55 -11.69
CA LYS A 107 -14.35 -10.05 -12.18
C LYS A 107 -14.85 -8.87 -11.33
N ILE A 108 -14.72 -8.97 -10.01
CA ILE A 108 -15.13 -7.89 -9.11
C ILE A 108 -14.27 -6.64 -9.35
N LEU A 109 -12.94 -6.77 -9.41
CA LEU A 109 -12.05 -5.64 -9.66
C LEU A 109 -12.30 -4.99 -11.03
N MET A 110 -12.57 -5.79 -12.07
CA MET A 110 -12.89 -5.28 -13.41
C MET A 110 -14.25 -4.57 -13.49
N ALA A 111 -15.18 -4.85 -12.59
CA ALA A 111 -16.48 -4.21 -12.52
C ALA A 111 -16.44 -2.84 -11.79
N ILE A 112 -15.39 -2.56 -11.03
CA ILE A 112 -15.20 -1.29 -10.34
C ILE A 112 -15.03 -0.17 -11.38
N ASP A 113 -15.72 0.96 -11.19
CA ASP A 113 -15.45 2.15 -12.01
C ASP A 113 -14.01 2.63 -11.75
N PRO A 114 -13.15 2.73 -12.79
CA PRO A 114 -11.78 3.21 -12.63
C PRO A 114 -11.65 4.55 -11.89
N ASP A 115 -12.65 5.43 -12.00
CA ASP A 115 -12.66 6.72 -11.33
C ASP A 115 -13.02 6.62 -9.83
N LYS A 116 -13.46 5.44 -9.37
CA LYS A 116 -13.73 5.12 -7.95
C LYS A 116 -12.80 4.05 -7.36
N ASP A 117 -11.89 3.51 -8.17
CA ASP A 117 -10.86 2.54 -7.74
C ASP A 117 -9.72 3.24 -7.00
N VAL A 118 -9.97 3.66 -5.78
CA VAL A 118 -8.98 4.40 -4.96
C VAL A 118 -7.86 3.50 -4.41
N ASP A 119 -7.96 2.19 -4.52
CA ASP A 119 -6.84 1.26 -4.29
C ASP A 119 -5.83 1.25 -5.46
N GLY A 120 -6.25 1.69 -6.67
CA GLY A 120 -5.42 1.77 -7.86
C GLY A 120 -5.10 0.42 -8.50
N PHE A 121 -5.98 -0.57 -8.38
CA PHE A 121 -5.76 -1.93 -8.88
C PHE A 121 -6.45 -2.20 -10.22
N HIS A 122 -7.40 -1.36 -10.63
CA HIS A 122 -8.10 -1.53 -11.89
C HIS A 122 -7.10 -1.41 -13.07
N PRO A 123 -7.16 -2.29 -14.08
CA PRO A 123 -6.23 -2.29 -15.22
C PRO A 123 -6.12 -0.95 -15.95
N CYS A 124 -7.20 -0.16 -16.02
CA CYS A 124 -7.14 1.19 -16.56
C CYS A 124 -6.21 2.10 -15.75
N ASN A 125 -6.29 2.06 -14.41
CA ASN A 125 -5.43 2.85 -13.53
C ASN A 125 -3.98 2.36 -13.59
N VAL A 126 -3.77 1.05 -13.63
CA VAL A 126 -2.44 0.45 -13.81
C VAL A 126 -1.86 0.86 -15.17
N GLY A 127 -2.65 0.84 -16.25
CA GLY A 127 -2.21 1.29 -17.58
C GLY A 127 -1.84 2.78 -17.60
N LYS A 128 -2.67 3.64 -17.02
CA LYS A 128 -2.37 5.08 -16.83
C LYS A 128 -1.09 5.27 -16.01
N MET A 129 -0.92 4.50 -14.93
CA MET A 129 0.31 4.53 -14.13
C MET A 129 1.54 4.19 -14.97
N VAL A 130 1.52 3.14 -15.78
CA VAL A 130 2.65 2.72 -16.63
C VAL A 130 3.00 3.81 -17.64
N THR A 131 1.99 4.48 -18.22
CA THR A 131 2.16 5.54 -19.23
C THR A 131 2.42 6.92 -18.65
N GLY A 132 2.41 7.07 -17.30
CA GLY A 132 2.66 8.34 -16.63
C GLY A 132 1.49 9.32 -16.66
N LEU A 133 0.29 8.86 -17.02
CA LEU A 133 -0.92 9.66 -16.99
C LEU A 133 -1.46 9.83 -15.56
N PRO A 134 -2.19 10.91 -15.26
CA PRO A 134 -2.85 11.09 -13.97
C PRO A 134 -3.78 9.92 -13.64
N THR A 135 -3.63 9.36 -12.43
CA THR A 135 -4.41 8.22 -11.98
C THR A 135 -4.25 7.99 -10.47
N TYR A 136 -5.04 7.07 -9.93
CA TYR A 136 -4.82 6.54 -8.58
C TYR A 136 -3.70 5.50 -8.63
N LEU A 137 -2.69 5.71 -7.80
CA LEU A 137 -1.57 4.79 -7.70
C LEU A 137 -1.88 3.72 -6.65
N PRO A 138 -1.43 2.47 -6.84
CA PRO A 138 -1.53 1.44 -5.81
C PRO A 138 -0.99 1.95 -4.46
N ALA A 139 -1.82 1.84 -3.42
CA ALA A 139 -1.61 2.55 -2.17
C ALA A 139 -0.27 2.23 -1.49
N THR A 140 0.15 0.96 -1.46
CA THR A 140 1.42 0.56 -0.83
C THR A 140 2.64 1.08 -1.60
N PRO A 141 2.76 0.90 -2.92
CA PRO A 141 3.84 1.49 -3.70
C PRO A 141 3.89 3.03 -3.62
N ALA A 142 2.74 3.69 -3.70
CA ALA A 142 2.65 5.14 -3.54
C ALA A 142 3.18 5.60 -2.16
N GLY A 143 2.81 4.87 -1.10
CA GLY A 143 3.29 5.12 0.25
C GLY A 143 4.79 4.95 0.40
N ILE A 144 5.40 4.00 -0.31
CA ILE A 144 6.86 3.80 -0.32
C ILE A 144 7.55 4.98 -1.00
N VAL A 145 7.07 5.40 -2.18
CA VAL A 145 7.63 6.59 -2.87
C VAL A 145 7.51 7.84 -1.99
N GLU A 146 6.39 8.01 -1.30
CA GLU A 146 6.19 9.11 -0.35
C GLU A 146 7.17 9.05 0.83
N LEU A 147 7.49 7.86 1.37
CA LEU A 147 8.53 7.71 2.38
C LEU A 147 9.90 8.16 1.84
N LEU A 148 10.29 7.70 0.66
CA LEU A 148 11.56 8.09 0.03
C LEU A 148 11.62 9.62 -0.13
N ARG A 149 10.52 10.25 -0.55
CA ARG A 149 10.40 11.70 -0.70
C ARG A 149 10.54 12.44 0.63
N ARG A 150 9.84 12.03 1.67
CA ARG A 150 9.85 12.68 3.00
C ARG A 150 11.21 12.58 3.68
N TYR A 151 11.91 11.48 3.49
CA TYR A 151 13.27 11.29 3.97
C TYR A 151 14.35 11.85 3.02
N ARG A 152 13.95 12.45 1.88
CA ARG A 152 14.85 13.00 0.85
C ARG A 152 15.91 12.00 0.40
N ILE A 153 15.52 10.74 0.30
CA ILE A 153 16.41 9.67 -0.15
C ILE A 153 16.63 9.83 -1.66
N GLU A 154 17.88 9.96 -2.05
CA GLU A 154 18.26 10.06 -3.45
C GLU A 154 17.97 8.75 -4.18
N THR A 155 17.17 8.81 -5.25
CA THR A 155 16.77 7.64 -6.03
C THR A 155 17.32 7.66 -7.45
N ARG A 156 17.55 8.86 -7.99
CA ARG A 156 17.97 9.06 -9.38
C ARG A 156 19.28 8.36 -9.69
N GLY A 157 19.26 7.51 -10.73
CA GLY A 157 20.43 6.75 -11.15
C GLY A 157 20.83 5.60 -10.20
N LYS A 158 20.09 5.37 -9.11
CA LYS A 158 20.33 4.26 -8.19
C LYS A 158 19.82 2.93 -8.76
N HIS A 159 20.38 1.84 -8.29
CA HIS A 159 19.88 0.50 -8.57
C HIS A 159 18.86 0.11 -7.51
N CYS A 160 17.59 0.01 -7.93
CA CYS A 160 16.50 -0.47 -7.08
C CYS A 160 16.22 -1.93 -7.38
N VAL A 161 16.32 -2.78 -6.37
CA VAL A 161 15.91 -4.20 -6.47
C VAL A 161 14.61 -4.39 -5.73
N VAL A 162 13.61 -4.94 -6.42
CA VAL A 162 12.29 -5.26 -5.86
C VAL A 162 12.15 -6.77 -5.76
N ILE A 163 12.01 -7.30 -4.54
CA ILE A 163 11.73 -8.72 -4.32
C ILE A 163 10.23 -8.92 -4.17
N GLY A 164 9.61 -9.51 -5.17
CA GLY A 164 8.17 -9.72 -5.30
C GLY A 164 7.68 -9.21 -6.64
N ARG A 165 6.58 -9.83 -7.15
CA ARG A 165 5.97 -9.43 -8.44
C ARG A 165 4.44 -9.49 -8.39
N SER A 166 3.85 -9.27 -7.22
CA SER A 166 2.40 -9.17 -7.11
C SER A 166 1.89 -7.95 -7.88
N ASN A 167 0.65 -8.03 -8.36
CA ASN A 167 0.00 -6.92 -9.06
C ASN A 167 -0.31 -5.73 -8.13
N ILE A 168 -0.34 -5.98 -6.81
CA ILE A 168 -0.68 -4.95 -5.80
C ILE A 168 0.55 -4.23 -5.22
N VAL A 169 1.74 -4.83 -5.27
CA VAL A 169 2.98 -4.22 -4.71
C VAL A 169 4.15 -4.34 -5.67
N GLY A 170 4.64 -5.55 -5.97
CA GLY A 170 5.94 -5.73 -6.64
C GLY A 170 5.99 -5.12 -8.03
N THR A 171 5.04 -5.46 -8.89
CA THR A 171 4.97 -4.93 -10.25
C THR A 171 4.76 -3.41 -10.28
N PRO A 172 3.77 -2.83 -9.58
CA PRO A 172 3.62 -1.38 -9.55
C PRO A 172 4.82 -0.66 -8.90
N MET A 173 5.47 -1.25 -7.90
CA MET A 173 6.69 -0.67 -7.31
C MET A 173 7.82 -0.58 -8.33
N ALA A 174 8.05 -1.64 -9.10
CA ALA A 174 9.07 -1.63 -10.15
C ALA A 174 8.78 -0.56 -11.22
N VAL A 175 7.52 -0.40 -11.61
CA VAL A 175 7.09 0.65 -12.55
C VAL A 175 7.34 2.04 -11.95
N LEU A 176 6.87 2.30 -10.73
CA LEU A 176 7.00 3.61 -10.10
C LEU A 176 8.47 4.01 -9.93
N MET A 177 9.35 3.10 -9.48
CA MET A 177 10.76 3.40 -9.29
C MET A 177 11.53 3.61 -10.59
N SER A 178 11.05 3.08 -11.73
CA SER A 178 11.68 3.26 -13.04
C SER A 178 11.19 4.51 -13.79
N ARG A 179 10.12 5.20 -13.31
CA ARG A 179 9.56 6.38 -13.96
C ARG A 179 10.52 7.55 -13.91
N LYS A 180 10.41 8.45 -14.90
CA LYS A 180 11.09 9.76 -14.86
C LYS A 180 10.37 10.68 -13.87
N ASP A 181 10.83 10.64 -12.63
CA ASP A 181 10.27 11.42 -11.51
C ASP A 181 11.38 11.75 -10.52
N GLU A 182 11.22 12.78 -9.70
CA GLU A 182 12.23 13.25 -8.74
C GLU A 182 12.62 12.16 -7.72
N TYR A 183 11.64 11.36 -7.26
CA TYR A 183 11.85 10.28 -6.27
C TYR A 183 11.65 8.90 -6.90
N ALA A 184 12.12 8.74 -8.13
CA ALA A 184 12.17 7.52 -8.92
C ALA A 184 13.45 7.51 -9.77
N ASP A 185 13.33 7.36 -11.10
CA ASP A 185 14.46 7.45 -12.06
C ASP A 185 15.59 6.43 -11.76
N CYS A 186 15.20 5.26 -11.22
CA CYS A 186 16.08 4.16 -10.88
C CYS A 186 16.27 3.22 -12.07
N THR A 187 17.42 2.52 -12.11
CA THR A 187 17.50 1.22 -12.78
C THR A 187 16.86 0.17 -11.90
N VAL A 188 15.86 -0.56 -12.39
CA VAL A 188 15.09 -1.49 -11.55
C VAL A 188 15.30 -2.93 -11.98
N THR A 189 15.60 -3.78 -11.00
CA THR A 189 15.60 -5.24 -11.15
C THR A 189 14.49 -5.84 -10.30
N MET A 190 13.58 -6.61 -10.93
CA MET A 190 12.52 -7.32 -10.22
C MET A 190 12.88 -8.79 -10.05
N CYS A 191 12.98 -9.23 -8.78
CA CYS A 191 13.25 -10.61 -8.39
C CYS A 191 11.99 -11.29 -7.87
N HIS A 192 11.91 -12.60 -8.04
CA HIS A 192 10.75 -13.40 -7.63
C HIS A 192 11.14 -14.85 -7.29
N SER A 193 10.19 -15.68 -6.89
CA SER A 193 10.40 -17.06 -6.44
C SER A 193 11.11 -17.99 -7.46
N ARG A 194 11.24 -17.58 -8.71
CA ARG A 194 11.96 -18.32 -9.76
C ARG A 194 13.29 -17.67 -10.13
N THR A 195 13.67 -16.55 -9.52
CA THR A 195 14.97 -15.92 -9.73
C THR A 195 16.05 -16.80 -9.14
N ARG A 196 17.03 -17.17 -9.95
CA ARG A 196 18.23 -17.90 -9.50
C ARG A 196 19.19 -16.92 -8.85
N ASN A 197 19.90 -17.37 -7.81
CA ASN A 197 20.95 -16.58 -7.14
C ASN A 197 20.46 -15.16 -6.75
N ILE A 198 19.31 -15.07 -6.12
CA ILE A 198 18.68 -13.79 -5.76
C ILE A 198 19.65 -12.85 -5.02
N LYS A 199 20.57 -13.40 -4.26
CA LYS A 199 21.61 -12.69 -3.52
C LYS A 199 22.51 -11.86 -4.43
N ASP A 200 22.81 -12.33 -5.65
CA ASP A 200 23.68 -11.60 -6.59
C ASP A 200 23.04 -10.27 -7.02
N PHE A 201 21.71 -10.21 -7.05
CA PHE A 201 20.95 -8.99 -7.35
C PHE A 201 20.83 -8.09 -6.12
N THR A 202 20.49 -8.65 -4.96
CA THR A 202 20.25 -7.86 -3.75
C THR A 202 21.52 -7.20 -3.22
N LEU A 203 22.69 -7.82 -3.38
CA LEU A 203 23.99 -7.23 -3.03
C LEU A 203 24.40 -6.04 -3.91
N GLN A 204 23.72 -5.82 -5.05
CA GLN A 204 23.95 -4.67 -5.93
C GLN A 204 22.96 -3.53 -5.65
N ALA A 205 21.94 -3.77 -4.83
CA ALA A 205 20.87 -2.82 -4.57
C ALA A 205 21.34 -1.63 -3.75
N ASP A 206 21.18 -0.43 -4.27
CA ASP A 206 21.23 0.81 -3.48
C ASP A 206 19.95 0.98 -2.68
N ILE A 207 18.82 0.58 -3.29
CA ILE A 207 17.49 0.56 -2.68
C ILE A 207 16.92 -0.85 -2.83
N LEU A 208 16.60 -1.50 -1.73
CA LEU A 208 16.03 -2.85 -1.70
C LEU A 208 14.61 -2.79 -1.15
N VAL A 209 13.61 -3.12 -2.00
CA VAL A 209 12.20 -3.23 -1.60
C VAL A 209 11.82 -4.70 -1.48
N VAL A 210 11.39 -5.12 -0.30
CA VAL A 210 11.13 -6.54 0.00
C VAL A 210 9.62 -6.74 0.22
N ALA A 211 8.97 -7.44 -0.71
CA ALA A 211 7.54 -7.73 -0.71
C ALA A 211 7.27 -9.19 -1.13
N LEU A 212 7.90 -10.13 -0.43
CA LEU A 212 7.89 -11.56 -0.77
C LEU A 212 6.82 -12.34 -0.02
N GLY A 213 6.44 -11.87 1.17
CA GLY A 213 5.50 -12.57 2.04
C GLY A 213 6.11 -13.76 2.78
N LYS A 214 7.41 -13.68 3.12
CA LYS A 214 8.14 -14.71 3.89
C LYS A 214 8.93 -14.06 5.02
N PRO A 215 8.61 -14.38 6.29
CA PRO A 215 9.28 -13.76 7.44
C PRO A 215 10.79 -14.03 7.43
N HIS A 216 11.59 -12.99 7.72
CA HIS A 216 13.04 -13.04 7.85
C HIS A 216 13.78 -13.64 6.63
N PHE A 217 13.22 -13.51 5.43
CA PHE A 217 13.82 -14.06 4.21
C PHE A 217 15.13 -13.34 3.85
N VAL A 218 15.16 -12.00 3.98
CA VAL A 218 16.36 -11.21 3.67
C VAL A 218 17.22 -11.11 4.92
N THR A 219 18.43 -11.63 4.81
CA THR A 219 19.45 -11.66 5.87
C THR A 219 20.61 -10.71 5.56
N ALA A 220 21.44 -10.41 6.55
CA ALA A 220 22.55 -9.45 6.42
C ALA A 220 23.52 -9.74 5.26
N ASP A 221 23.75 -11.01 4.94
CA ASP A 221 24.61 -11.43 3.85
C ASP A 221 24.01 -11.22 2.44
N MET A 222 22.73 -10.83 2.39
CA MET A 222 22.01 -10.49 1.15
C MET A 222 21.92 -8.97 0.92
N VAL A 223 22.41 -8.13 1.82
CA VAL A 223 22.26 -6.68 1.74
C VAL A 223 23.60 -5.99 1.56
N LYS A 224 23.65 -5.06 0.58
CA LYS A 224 24.80 -4.19 0.34
C LYS A 224 25.00 -3.23 1.51
N GLU A 225 26.24 -2.97 1.88
CA GLU A 225 26.58 -1.97 2.88
C GLU A 225 26.09 -0.58 2.46
N GLY A 226 25.41 0.13 3.37
CA GLY A 226 24.85 1.45 3.10
C GLY A 226 23.53 1.46 2.29
N ALA A 227 22.95 0.30 1.99
CA ALA A 227 21.68 0.23 1.25
C ALA A 227 20.52 0.86 2.02
N VAL A 228 19.52 1.35 1.27
CA VAL A 228 18.18 1.69 1.77
C VAL A 228 17.32 0.44 1.70
N VAL A 229 16.74 -0.01 2.81
CA VAL A 229 15.90 -1.22 2.86
C VAL A 229 14.47 -0.87 3.24
N ILE A 230 13.54 -1.23 2.37
CA ILE A 230 12.09 -1.03 2.55
C ILE A 230 11.44 -2.40 2.70
N ASP A 231 11.06 -2.74 3.93
CA ASP A 231 10.37 -3.99 4.25
C ASP A 231 8.85 -3.79 4.19
N VAL A 232 8.21 -4.44 3.24
CA VAL A 232 6.75 -4.40 3.04
C VAL A 232 6.05 -5.56 3.76
N GLY A 233 6.82 -6.60 4.12
CA GLY A 233 6.31 -7.78 4.79
C GLY A 233 5.65 -7.46 6.13
N ILE A 234 4.59 -8.18 6.44
CA ILE A 234 3.96 -8.17 7.76
C ILE A 234 3.44 -9.56 8.12
N HIS A 235 4.05 -10.16 9.12
CA HIS A 235 3.74 -11.51 9.57
C HIS A 235 3.48 -11.53 11.06
N ARG A 236 2.51 -12.33 11.47
CA ARG A 236 2.24 -12.61 12.87
C ARG A 236 2.91 -13.93 13.23
N ILE A 237 3.97 -13.86 14.04
CA ILE A 237 4.67 -15.05 14.53
C ILE A 237 4.44 -15.25 16.03
N PRO A 238 4.40 -16.49 16.54
CA PRO A 238 4.29 -16.74 17.99
C PRO A 238 5.41 -16.05 18.77
N SER A 239 5.07 -15.51 19.94
CA SER A 239 6.04 -14.86 20.84
C SER A 239 5.57 -14.93 22.29
N GLU A 240 6.40 -15.52 23.13
CA GLU A 240 6.16 -15.56 24.59
C GLU A 240 6.45 -14.21 25.27
N GLN A 241 7.12 -13.30 24.58
CA GLN A 241 7.51 -11.98 25.09
C GLN A 241 6.40 -10.93 25.02
N THR A 242 5.27 -11.25 24.39
CA THR A 242 4.15 -10.32 24.20
C THR A 242 2.89 -10.84 24.90
N LYS A 243 2.12 -9.93 25.48
CA LYS A 243 0.82 -10.29 26.11
C LYS A 243 -0.18 -10.92 25.15
N SER A 244 -0.05 -10.63 23.84
CA SER A 244 -0.91 -11.18 22.81
C SER A 244 -0.51 -12.57 22.34
N GLY A 245 0.64 -13.11 22.79
CA GLY A 245 1.22 -14.37 22.31
C GLY A 245 1.83 -14.28 20.92
N PHE A 246 1.85 -13.10 20.27
CA PHE A 246 2.35 -12.90 18.91
C PHE A 246 3.15 -11.62 18.80
N ARG A 247 4.15 -11.60 17.91
CA ARG A 247 4.81 -10.39 17.47
C ARG A 247 4.69 -10.23 15.96
N LEU A 248 4.73 -8.98 15.48
CA LEU A 248 4.77 -8.66 14.06
C LEU A 248 6.22 -8.57 13.61
N VAL A 249 6.50 -9.20 12.47
CA VAL A 249 7.82 -9.16 11.81
C VAL A 249 7.65 -8.95 10.30
N GLY A 250 8.70 -8.52 9.64
CA GLY A 250 8.72 -8.33 8.20
C GLY A 250 9.33 -9.50 7.43
N ASP A 251 9.55 -9.27 6.15
CA ASP A 251 10.29 -10.16 5.26
C ASP A 251 11.81 -10.06 5.49
N VAL A 252 12.25 -9.00 6.17
CA VAL A 252 13.68 -8.74 6.48
C VAL A 252 14.00 -9.18 7.91
N ASP A 253 15.12 -9.84 8.11
CA ASP A 253 15.69 -10.06 9.42
C ASP A 253 16.30 -8.74 9.95
N TYR A 254 15.41 -7.93 10.56
CA TYR A 254 15.70 -6.56 10.96
C TYR A 254 16.95 -6.44 11.84
N GLU A 255 17.11 -7.33 12.81
CA GLU A 255 18.18 -7.27 13.80
C GLU A 255 19.58 -7.40 13.15
N THR A 256 19.68 -8.28 12.14
CA THR A 256 20.97 -8.52 11.47
C THR A 256 21.20 -7.57 10.29
N VAL A 257 20.13 -7.09 9.64
CA VAL A 257 20.21 -6.23 8.45
C VAL A 257 20.37 -4.76 8.80
N ALA A 258 19.68 -4.26 9.82
CA ALA A 258 19.68 -2.84 10.18
C ALA A 258 21.07 -2.23 10.35
N PRO A 259 22.05 -2.89 11.00
CA PRO A 259 23.39 -2.33 11.15
C PRO A 259 24.13 -2.02 9.83
N LYS A 260 23.74 -2.69 8.73
CA LYS A 260 24.34 -2.50 7.40
C LYS A 260 23.69 -1.39 6.58
N CYS A 261 22.48 -0.96 6.95
CA CYS A 261 21.70 -0.03 6.16
C CYS A 261 22.09 1.43 6.41
N SER A 262 21.93 2.29 5.39
CA SER A 262 21.83 3.73 5.62
C SER A 262 20.46 4.09 6.17
N TYR A 263 19.40 3.52 5.58
CA TYR A 263 18.01 3.68 5.98
C TYR A 263 17.29 2.32 5.99
N ILE A 264 16.35 2.15 6.92
CA ILE A 264 15.53 0.94 6.99
C ILE A 264 14.14 1.24 7.56
N THR A 265 13.10 0.60 7.02
CA THR A 265 11.75 0.63 7.62
C THR A 265 11.62 -0.42 8.73
N PRO A 266 10.98 -0.10 9.87
CA PRO A 266 10.67 -1.08 10.89
C PRO A 266 9.38 -1.84 10.55
N VAL A 267 9.21 -3.04 11.11
CA VAL A 267 7.94 -3.76 11.11
C VAL A 267 7.60 -4.15 12.55
N PRO A 268 6.47 -3.64 13.11
CA PRO A 268 5.51 -2.72 12.52
C PRO A 268 5.98 -1.26 12.53
N GLY A 269 5.28 -0.40 11.77
CA GLY A 269 5.47 1.05 11.83
C GLY A 269 6.17 1.68 10.62
N GLY A 270 6.63 0.86 9.67
CA GLY A 270 7.19 1.32 8.40
C GLY A 270 6.12 1.51 7.31
N VAL A 271 6.04 0.59 6.36
CA VAL A 271 5.18 0.71 5.18
C VAL A 271 3.68 0.63 5.49
N GLY A 272 3.25 -0.22 6.43
CA GLY A 272 1.83 -0.44 6.70
C GLY A 272 1.00 0.83 6.96
N PRO A 273 1.42 1.75 7.84
CA PRO A 273 0.72 3.02 8.05
C PRO A 273 0.59 3.87 6.78
N MET A 274 1.56 3.80 5.87
CA MET A 274 1.58 4.55 4.62
C MET A 274 0.54 4.08 3.62
N THR A 275 0.24 2.78 3.58
CA THR A 275 -0.83 2.24 2.75
C THR A 275 -2.17 2.90 3.05
N ILE A 276 -2.47 3.13 4.34
CA ILE A 276 -3.72 3.77 4.77
C ILE A 276 -3.77 5.22 4.31
N VAL A 277 -2.72 6.01 4.53
CA VAL A 277 -2.73 7.43 4.16
C VAL A 277 -2.71 7.63 2.64
N SER A 278 -2.06 6.75 1.89
CA SER A 278 -2.10 6.78 0.41
C SER A 278 -3.51 6.51 -0.12
N LEU A 279 -4.25 5.59 0.49
CA LEU A 279 -5.66 5.37 0.17
C LEU A 279 -6.50 6.64 0.44
N LEU A 280 -6.28 7.32 1.56
CA LEU A 280 -6.97 8.59 1.86
C LEU A 280 -6.59 9.69 0.85
N GLN A 281 -5.32 9.77 0.45
CA GLN A 281 -4.88 10.72 -0.58
C GLN A 281 -5.57 10.45 -1.93
N ASN A 282 -5.70 9.18 -2.34
CA ASN A 282 -6.44 8.81 -3.54
C ASN A 282 -7.94 9.15 -3.42
N THR A 283 -8.56 8.90 -2.25
CA THR A 283 -9.96 9.27 -2.00
C THR A 283 -10.18 10.79 -2.08
N LEU A 284 -9.24 11.58 -1.55
CA LEU A 284 -9.28 13.03 -1.66
C LEU A 284 -9.16 13.50 -3.12
N LYS A 285 -8.26 12.88 -3.89
CA LYS A 285 -8.11 13.16 -5.33
C LYS A 285 -9.41 12.85 -6.08
N ALA A 286 -10.03 11.70 -5.81
CA ALA A 286 -11.31 11.31 -6.41
C ALA A 286 -12.41 12.34 -6.10
N CYS A 287 -12.51 12.78 -4.86
CA CYS A 287 -13.46 13.81 -4.45
C CYS A 287 -13.26 15.17 -5.18
N LYS A 288 -12.01 15.47 -5.56
CA LYS A 288 -11.64 16.70 -6.28
C LYS A 288 -11.77 16.57 -7.80
N GLY A 289 -12.08 15.38 -8.32
CA GLY A 289 -12.19 15.12 -9.76
C GLY A 289 -10.82 15.06 -10.43
N LEU A 290 -9.92 14.35 -9.81
CA LEU A 290 -8.52 14.04 -10.17
C LEU A 290 -7.99 14.85 -11.33
#